data_f8f7be1ab7736b76221817ea4bf8223a
#
_entry.id   f8f7be1ab7736b76221817ea4bf8223a
#
_cell.length_a   1.000
_cell.length_b   1.000
_cell.length_c   1.000
_cell.angle_alpha   90.00
_cell.angle_beta   90.00
_cell.angle_gamma   90.00
#
_symmetry.space_group_name_H-M   'P 1'
#
loop_
_entity.id
_entity.type
_entity.pdbx_description
1 polymer ?
#
loop_
_entity_poly.entity_id
_entity_poly.type
_entity_poly.pdbx_seq_one_letter_code
_entity_poly.pdbx_strand_id
1 'polypeptide(L)'
;ATNFYDALVEQNSIYLDGETELEQVKENNQALKRLALRKEEWLKTYQFLLMKAGQTEPLQANHQFTPDAIALLLVFIVEELFKEEEITILEMGSGMGILGATFLTSLDKKVDYLGMEVDDLLIDLAASMADVIGLQAGFVQGDAVRPQMLKESDVVISDLPVGYYPDDAVA
;
A
#
# COMPACT_ATOMS: atom_id res chain seq x y z
N ALA A 1 7.98 -5.15 22.32
CA ALA A 1 6.89 -5.99 21.79
C ALA A 1 7.02 -7.41 22.35
N THR A 2 5.94 -7.97 22.85
CA THR A 2 5.93 -9.31 23.46
C THR A 2 5.57 -10.41 22.45
N ASN A 3 4.98 -10.02 21.33
CA ASN A 3 4.67 -10.91 20.22
C ASN A 3 4.65 -10.15 18.89
N PHE A 4 4.51 -10.89 17.81
CA PHE A 4 4.46 -10.36 16.45
C PHE A 4 3.39 -9.28 16.22
N TYR A 5 2.21 -9.48 16.77
CA TYR A 5 1.10 -8.56 16.64
C TYR A 5 1.37 -7.22 17.34
N ASP A 6 1.93 -7.30 18.56
CA ASP A 6 2.32 -6.11 19.31
C ASP A 6 3.37 -5.28 18.55
N ALA A 7 4.34 -5.95 17.90
CA ALA A 7 5.37 -5.29 17.10
C ALA A 7 4.79 -4.52 15.90
N LEU A 8 3.80 -5.07 15.22
CA LEU A 8 3.12 -4.40 14.11
C LEU A 8 2.29 -3.21 14.58
N VAL A 9 1.57 -3.36 15.68
CA VAL A 9 0.79 -2.27 16.28
C VAL A 9 1.71 -1.14 16.73
N GLU A 10 2.81 -1.46 17.42
CA GLU A 10 3.81 -0.49 17.87
C GLU A 10 4.42 0.26 16.68
N GLN A 11 4.80 -0.44 15.61
CA GLN A 11 5.33 0.18 14.41
C GLN A 11 4.35 1.15 13.75
N ASN A 12 3.08 0.77 13.59
CA ASN A 12 2.09 1.65 13.01
C ASN A 12 1.74 2.82 13.91
N SER A 13 1.78 2.65 15.23
CA SER A 13 1.58 3.76 16.18
C SER A 13 2.66 4.84 16.03
N ILE A 14 3.91 4.46 15.74
CA ILE A 14 5.00 5.44 15.51
C ILE A 14 4.67 6.34 14.31
N TYR A 15 4.12 5.79 13.23
CA TYR A 15 3.69 6.57 12.07
C TYR A 15 2.49 7.47 12.37
N LEU A 16 1.49 6.93 13.05
CA LEU A 16 0.26 7.65 13.36
C LEU A 16 0.47 8.82 14.32
N ASP A 17 1.42 8.68 15.25
CA ASP A 17 1.79 9.75 16.19
C ASP A 17 2.67 10.85 15.56
N GLY A 18 3.07 10.68 14.29
CA GLY A 18 3.93 11.63 13.59
C GLY A 18 5.37 11.72 14.15
N GLU A 19 5.73 10.84 15.05
CA GLU A 19 7.06 10.70 15.62
C GLU A 19 7.86 9.68 14.81
N THR A 20 8.14 9.99 13.54
CA THR A 20 8.85 9.07 12.66
C THR A 20 10.34 9.11 12.97
N GLU A 21 10.81 8.32 13.89
CA GLU A 21 12.22 8.00 14.03
C GLU A 21 12.59 6.93 12.99
N LEU A 22 13.09 7.35 11.85
CA LEU A 22 13.42 6.47 10.70
C LEU A 22 14.28 5.26 11.11
N GLU A 23 15.22 5.45 12.03
CA GLU A 23 16.06 4.35 12.53
C GLU A 23 15.25 3.32 13.32
N GLN A 24 14.29 3.75 14.13
CA GLN A 24 13.41 2.84 14.88
C GLN A 24 12.54 2.02 13.94
N VAL A 25 11.98 2.64 12.90
CA VAL A 25 11.20 1.94 11.86
C VAL A 25 12.06 0.89 11.14
N LYS A 26 13.30 1.23 10.78
CA LYS A 26 14.23 0.28 10.15
C LYS A 26 14.55 -0.91 11.05
N GLU A 27 14.81 -0.66 12.34
CA GLU A 27 15.06 -1.72 13.31
C GLU A 27 13.85 -2.65 13.47
N ASN A 28 12.65 -2.07 13.58
CA ASN A 28 11.40 -2.82 13.67
C ASN A 28 11.17 -3.66 12.41
N ASN A 29 11.35 -3.09 11.23
CA ASN A 29 11.24 -3.81 9.96
C ASN A 29 12.22 -4.99 9.90
N GLN A 30 13.46 -4.82 10.32
CA GLN A 30 14.44 -5.90 10.38
C GLN A 30 14.02 -7.01 11.35
N ALA A 31 13.44 -6.65 12.49
CA ALA A 31 12.94 -7.62 13.46
C ALA A 31 11.77 -8.42 12.88
N LEU A 32 10.84 -7.75 12.19
CA LEU A 32 9.70 -8.39 11.52
C LEU A 32 10.16 -9.35 10.42
N LYS A 33 11.09 -8.96 9.57
CA LYS A 33 11.65 -9.80 8.48
C LYS A 33 12.22 -11.15 8.98
N ARG A 34 12.68 -11.22 10.25
CA ARG A 34 13.19 -12.47 10.84
C ARG A 34 12.11 -13.52 11.07
N LEU A 35 10.83 -13.16 10.99
CA LEU A 35 9.71 -14.07 11.19
C LEU A 35 9.48 -15.03 10.02
N ALA A 36 10.18 -14.84 8.91
CA ALA A 36 10.19 -15.72 7.75
C ALA A 36 8.80 -16.14 7.23
N LEU A 37 7.82 -15.24 7.31
CA LEU A 37 6.49 -15.44 6.73
C LEU A 37 6.56 -15.31 5.20
N ARG A 38 5.69 -16.03 4.50
CA ARG A 38 5.51 -15.87 3.05
C ARG A 38 4.86 -14.51 2.74
N LYS A 39 5.06 -14.00 1.53
CA LYS A 39 4.52 -12.71 1.10
C LYS A 39 2.99 -12.62 1.28
N GLU A 40 2.27 -13.67 0.95
CA GLU A 40 0.82 -13.75 1.08
C GLU A 40 0.37 -13.74 2.55
N GLU A 41 1.13 -14.34 3.44
CA GLU A 41 0.87 -14.32 4.89
C GLU A 41 1.10 -12.93 5.47
N TRP A 42 2.16 -12.27 5.03
CA TRP A 42 2.44 -10.88 5.37
C TRP A 42 1.33 -9.95 4.89
N LEU A 43 0.93 -10.06 3.62
CA LEU A 43 -0.13 -9.22 3.04
C LEU A 43 -1.42 -9.35 3.84
N LYS A 44 -1.87 -10.57 4.12
CA LYS A 44 -3.07 -10.81 4.95
C LYS A 44 -2.94 -10.24 6.36
N THR A 45 -1.75 -10.30 6.94
CA THR A 45 -1.51 -9.74 8.26
C THR A 45 -1.64 -8.22 8.26
N TYR A 46 -1.09 -7.54 7.26
CA TYR A 46 -1.24 -6.10 7.10
C TYR A 46 -2.69 -5.70 6.81
N GLN A 47 -3.38 -6.40 5.93
CA GLN A 47 -4.80 -6.16 5.66
C GLN A 47 -5.64 -6.25 6.95
N PHE A 48 -5.42 -7.28 7.76
CA PHE A 48 -6.12 -7.47 9.03
C PHE A 48 -5.79 -6.37 10.04
N LEU A 49 -4.52 -5.99 10.15
CA LEU A 49 -4.07 -4.93 11.05
C LEU A 49 -4.71 -3.59 10.68
N LEU A 50 -4.63 -3.23 9.40
CA LEU A 50 -5.17 -1.96 8.89
C LEU A 50 -6.70 -1.90 9.01
N MET A 51 -7.38 -3.01 8.78
CA MET A 51 -8.82 -3.10 9.01
C MET A 51 -9.19 -2.86 10.49
N LYS A 52 -8.37 -3.38 11.42
CA LYS A 52 -8.57 -3.13 12.85
C LYS A 52 -8.23 -1.70 13.25
N ALA A 53 -7.12 -1.16 12.76
CA ALA A 53 -6.74 0.23 13.01
C ALA A 53 -7.82 1.20 12.53
N GLY A 54 -8.35 1.00 11.33
CA GLY A 54 -9.44 1.81 10.78
C GLY A 54 -10.75 1.76 11.57
N GLN A 55 -10.96 0.74 12.40
CA GLN A 55 -12.12 0.67 13.31
C GLN A 55 -11.93 1.48 14.60
N THR A 56 -10.70 1.67 15.03
CA THR A 56 -10.37 2.37 16.28
C THR A 56 -10.02 3.83 16.03
N GLU A 57 -9.25 4.11 15.00
CA GLU A 57 -8.80 5.44 14.61
C GLU A 57 -8.79 5.52 13.07
N PRO A 58 -9.86 6.00 12.44
CA PRO A 58 -9.89 6.12 11.00
C PRO A 58 -8.83 7.12 10.54
N LEU A 59 -7.89 6.66 9.71
CA LEU A 59 -6.82 7.48 9.13
C LEU A 59 -7.37 8.63 8.30
N GLN A 60 -8.44 8.36 7.56
CA GLN A 60 -9.20 9.35 6.80
C GLN A 60 -10.68 8.98 6.79
N ALA A 61 -11.55 9.98 6.70
CA ALA A 61 -12.97 9.74 6.49
C ALA A 61 -13.17 8.98 5.16
N ASN A 62 -13.94 7.88 5.21
CA ASN A 62 -14.24 7.03 4.06
C ASN A 62 -13.06 6.29 3.42
N HIS A 63 -11.90 6.20 4.07
CA HIS A 63 -10.83 5.35 3.59
C HIS A 63 -11.25 3.87 3.70
N GLN A 64 -11.43 3.21 2.56
CA GLN A 64 -11.77 1.80 2.48
C GLN A 64 -10.67 1.07 1.72
N PHE A 65 -10.40 -0.16 2.14
CA PHE A 65 -9.47 -1.01 1.42
C PHE A 65 -10.19 -1.70 0.27
N THR A 66 -9.52 -1.83 -0.86
CA THR A 66 -10.01 -2.65 -1.96
C THR A 66 -10.28 -4.07 -1.46
N PRO A 67 -11.52 -4.58 -1.59
CA PRO A 67 -11.81 -5.96 -1.20
C PRO A 67 -10.96 -6.96 -1.98
N ASP A 68 -10.47 -8.00 -1.33
CA ASP A 68 -9.61 -9.03 -1.94
C ASP A 68 -10.18 -9.59 -3.24
N ALA A 69 -11.49 -9.82 -3.30
CA ALA A 69 -12.14 -10.34 -4.50
C ALA A 69 -12.03 -9.38 -5.69
N ILE A 70 -12.09 -8.08 -5.45
CA ILE A 70 -11.91 -7.05 -6.50
C ILE A 70 -10.45 -6.97 -6.90
N ALA A 71 -9.54 -6.93 -5.93
CA ALA A 71 -8.10 -6.90 -6.21
C ALA A 71 -7.66 -8.12 -7.04
N LEU A 72 -8.07 -9.32 -6.67
CA LEU A 72 -7.75 -10.55 -7.41
C LEU A 72 -8.43 -10.62 -8.79
N LEU A 73 -9.63 -10.05 -8.94
CA LEU A 73 -10.26 -9.91 -10.25
C LEU A 73 -9.45 -8.99 -11.18
N LEU A 74 -8.95 -7.86 -10.65
CA LEU A 74 -8.09 -6.95 -11.41
C LEU A 74 -6.78 -7.62 -11.79
N VAL A 75 -6.14 -8.37 -10.87
CA VAL A 75 -4.95 -9.18 -11.16
C VAL A 75 -5.22 -10.15 -12.30
N PHE A 76 -6.31 -10.90 -12.24
CA PHE A 76 -6.70 -11.83 -13.31
C PHE A 76 -6.89 -11.13 -14.65
N ILE A 77 -7.56 -9.98 -14.68
CA ILE A 77 -7.77 -9.21 -15.91
C ILE A 77 -6.42 -8.77 -16.50
N VAL A 78 -5.51 -8.28 -15.68
CA VAL A 78 -4.17 -7.87 -16.13
C VAL A 78 -3.37 -9.07 -16.66
N GLU A 79 -3.43 -10.21 -15.98
CA GLU A 79 -2.79 -11.45 -16.45
C GLU A 79 -3.32 -11.94 -17.80
N GLU A 80 -4.62 -11.78 -18.04
CA GLU A 80 -5.24 -12.17 -19.32
C GLU A 80 -4.94 -11.20 -20.47
N LEU A 81 -4.86 -9.91 -20.18
CA LEU A 81 -4.66 -8.88 -21.21
C LEU A 81 -3.18 -8.67 -21.58
N PHE A 82 -2.28 -8.80 -20.63
CA PHE A 82 -0.85 -8.55 -20.80
C PHE A 82 -0.08 -9.87 -20.67
N LYS A 83 0.46 -10.35 -21.80
CA LYS A 83 1.17 -11.63 -21.87
C LYS A 83 2.69 -11.47 -21.77
N GLU A 84 3.19 -10.26 -21.69
CA GLU A 84 4.59 -9.92 -21.52
C GLU A 84 5.11 -10.44 -20.16
N GLU A 85 6.38 -10.82 -20.11
CA GLU A 85 7.05 -11.28 -18.89
C GLU A 85 7.33 -10.13 -17.90
N GLU A 86 7.38 -8.90 -18.39
CA GLU A 86 7.60 -7.69 -17.61
C GLU A 86 6.55 -6.64 -17.98
N ILE A 87 5.93 -6.04 -16.97
CA ILE A 87 4.94 -4.97 -17.14
C ILE A 87 5.21 -3.83 -16.15
N THR A 88 4.77 -2.64 -16.53
CA THR A 88 4.79 -1.44 -15.68
C THR A 88 3.38 -1.13 -15.20
N ILE A 89 3.20 -0.95 -13.90
CA ILE A 89 1.91 -0.63 -13.28
C ILE A 89 2.03 0.70 -12.53
N LEU A 90 1.13 1.63 -12.84
CA LEU A 90 0.89 2.85 -12.06
C LEU A 90 -0.42 2.71 -11.29
N GLU A 91 -0.35 2.87 -9.98
CA GLU A 91 -1.55 2.98 -9.13
C GLU A 91 -1.77 4.43 -8.72
N MET A 92 -2.94 4.97 -9.03
CA MET A 92 -3.34 6.32 -8.68
C MET A 92 -4.24 6.30 -7.45
N GLY A 93 -3.85 7.01 -6.39
CA GLY A 93 -4.50 6.93 -5.08
C GLY A 93 -4.16 5.61 -4.40
N SER A 94 -2.86 5.30 -4.28
CA SER A 94 -2.41 3.99 -3.78
C SER A 94 -2.71 3.75 -2.29
N GLY A 95 -3.06 4.81 -1.55
CA GLY A 95 -3.30 4.69 -0.12
C GLY A 95 -2.13 4.01 0.59
N MET A 96 -2.42 3.03 1.43
CA MET A 96 -1.41 2.21 2.12
C MET A 96 -0.81 1.09 1.25
N GLY A 97 -1.05 1.09 -0.07
CA GLY A 97 -0.42 0.18 -1.00
C GLY A 97 -0.93 -1.27 -1.00
N ILE A 98 -2.09 -1.54 -0.44
CA ILE A 98 -2.63 -2.92 -0.34
C ILE A 98 -2.99 -3.50 -1.70
N LEU A 99 -3.61 -2.72 -2.59
CA LEU A 99 -3.94 -3.18 -3.94
C LEU A 99 -2.66 -3.47 -4.73
N GLY A 100 -1.68 -2.56 -4.73
CA GLY A 100 -0.37 -2.78 -5.33
C GLY A 100 0.36 -3.99 -4.77
N ALA A 101 0.35 -4.18 -3.45
CA ALA A 101 0.92 -5.36 -2.81
C ALA A 101 0.23 -6.66 -3.27
N THR A 102 -1.08 -6.63 -3.50
CA THR A 102 -1.81 -7.78 -4.06
C THR A 102 -1.34 -8.10 -5.48
N PHE A 103 -1.15 -7.10 -6.33
CA PHE A 103 -0.59 -7.30 -7.67
C PHE A 103 0.82 -7.90 -7.59
N LEU A 104 1.70 -7.32 -6.79
CA LEU A 104 3.10 -7.73 -6.65
C LEU A 104 3.27 -9.12 -6.03
N THR A 105 2.29 -9.61 -5.29
CA THR A 105 2.32 -10.96 -4.70
C THR A 105 1.63 -12.02 -5.55
N SER A 106 0.69 -11.63 -6.41
CA SER A 106 -0.18 -12.55 -7.14
C SER A 106 0.17 -12.71 -8.61
N LEU A 107 0.76 -11.71 -9.26
CA LEU A 107 1.19 -11.81 -10.66
C LEU A 107 2.45 -12.65 -10.77
N ASP A 108 2.43 -13.65 -11.67
CA ASP A 108 3.60 -14.48 -12.00
C ASP A 108 4.41 -13.85 -13.14
N LYS A 109 4.83 -12.60 -12.92
CA LYS A 109 5.66 -11.84 -13.87
C LYS A 109 6.43 -10.74 -13.14
N LYS A 110 7.42 -10.17 -13.81
CA LYS A 110 8.15 -9.03 -13.29
C LYS A 110 7.29 -7.77 -13.41
N VAL A 111 7.08 -7.08 -12.31
CA VAL A 111 6.28 -5.85 -12.25
C VAL A 111 7.17 -4.69 -11.80
N ASP A 112 7.24 -3.64 -12.62
CA ASP A 112 7.75 -2.32 -12.22
C ASP A 112 6.55 -1.49 -11.73
N TYR A 113 6.41 -1.40 -10.42
CA TYR A 113 5.24 -0.78 -9.78
C TYR A 113 5.57 0.59 -9.20
N LEU A 114 4.70 1.56 -9.48
CA LEU A 114 4.72 2.88 -8.89
C LEU A 114 3.33 3.22 -8.32
N GLY A 115 3.25 3.43 -7.01
CA GLY A 115 2.07 3.96 -6.33
C GLY A 115 2.17 5.48 -6.17
N MET A 116 1.11 6.20 -6.53
CA MET A 116 0.97 7.64 -6.29
C MET A 116 -0.10 7.88 -5.22
N GLU A 117 0.25 8.67 -4.22
CA GLU A 117 -0.64 9.04 -3.13
C GLU A 117 -0.39 10.50 -2.73
N VAL A 118 -1.42 11.21 -2.28
CA VAL A 118 -1.31 12.61 -1.85
C VAL A 118 -0.88 12.73 -0.39
N ASP A 119 -1.24 11.77 0.42
CA ASP A 119 -0.97 11.73 1.86
C ASP A 119 0.41 11.09 2.12
N ASP A 120 1.33 11.84 2.69
CA ASP A 120 2.69 11.41 2.98
C ASP A 120 2.75 10.29 4.03
N LEU A 121 1.86 10.32 5.03
CA LEU A 121 1.75 9.26 6.02
C LEU A 121 1.38 7.92 5.39
N LEU A 122 0.41 7.93 4.46
CA LEU A 122 0.00 6.71 3.76
C LEU A 122 1.14 6.16 2.89
N ILE A 123 1.93 7.03 2.27
CA ILE A 123 3.13 6.66 1.51
C ILE A 123 4.16 5.97 2.41
N ASP A 124 4.43 6.54 3.57
CA ASP A 124 5.40 5.98 4.53
C ASP A 124 4.95 4.60 5.03
N LEU A 125 3.66 4.44 5.33
CA LEU A 125 3.09 3.15 5.73
C LEU A 125 3.19 2.12 4.59
N ALA A 126 2.89 2.52 3.35
CA ALA A 126 3.00 1.66 2.18
C ALA A 126 4.45 1.23 1.92
N ALA A 127 5.40 2.16 2.00
CA ALA A 127 6.82 1.88 1.83
C ALA A 127 7.36 0.94 2.91
N SER A 128 6.97 1.14 4.17
CA SER A 128 7.34 0.27 5.28
C SER A 128 6.77 -1.14 5.10
N MET A 129 5.50 -1.26 4.73
CA MET A 129 4.87 -2.55 4.44
C MET A 129 5.59 -3.28 3.29
N ALA A 130 5.86 -2.58 2.19
CA ALA A 130 6.56 -3.15 1.04
C ALA A 130 7.97 -3.65 1.43
N ASP A 131 8.69 -2.90 2.26
CA ASP A 131 9.99 -3.30 2.79
C ASP A 131 9.90 -4.57 3.62
N VAL A 132 8.96 -4.67 4.55
CA VAL A 132 8.78 -5.87 5.40
C VAL A 132 8.42 -7.10 4.59
N ILE A 133 7.51 -6.98 3.62
CA ILE A 133 7.08 -8.07 2.73
C ILE A 133 8.19 -8.45 1.74
N GLY A 134 9.12 -7.53 1.45
CA GLY A 134 10.16 -7.69 0.43
C GLY A 134 9.61 -7.51 -0.99
N LEU A 135 8.70 -6.54 -1.16
CA LEU A 135 8.15 -6.17 -2.47
C LEU A 135 9.03 -5.10 -3.13
N GLN A 136 9.20 -5.20 -4.45
CA GLN A 136 9.84 -4.16 -5.25
C GLN A 136 8.76 -3.16 -5.68
N ALA A 137 8.54 -2.13 -4.87
CA ALA A 137 7.54 -1.11 -5.09
C ALA A 137 8.15 0.28 -4.92
N GLY A 138 7.84 1.19 -5.84
CA GLY A 138 8.10 2.62 -5.71
C GLY A 138 6.84 3.35 -5.24
N PHE A 139 7.02 4.43 -4.49
CA PHE A 139 5.93 5.31 -4.08
C PHE A 139 6.33 6.77 -4.31
N VAL A 140 5.37 7.58 -4.74
CA VAL A 140 5.59 9.00 -5.00
C VAL A 140 4.41 9.82 -4.48
N GLN A 141 4.73 10.95 -3.84
CA GLN A 141 3.72 11.91 -3.45
C GLN A 141 3.21 12.66 -4.67
N GLY A 142 1.91 12.66 -4.88
CA GLY A 142 1.28 13.36 -5.98
C GLY A 142 -0.23 13.36 -5.90
N ASP A 143 -0.83 14.41 -6.47
CA ASP A 143 -2.27 14.54 -6.58
C ASP A 143 -2.73 13.97 -7.94
N ALA A 144 -3.48 12.88 -7.91
CA ALA A 144 -3.93 12.16 -9.08
C ALA A 144 -4.83 12.99 -10.03
N VAL A 145 -5.45 14.08 -9.53
CA VAL A 145 -6.29 14.95 -10.35
C VAL A 145 -5.52 16.10 -11.01
N ARG A 146 -4.23 16.24 -10.69
CA ARG A 146 -3.38 17.27 -11.30
C ARG A 146 -2.45 16.65 -12.35
N PRO A 147 -2.12 17.41 -13.42
CA PRO A 147 -1.14 16.94 -14.39
C PRO A 147 0.19 16.58 -13.72
N GLN A 148 0.66 15.36 -13.95
CA GLN A 148 1.92 14.86 -13.43
C GLN A 148 2.81 14.40 -14.59
N MET A 149 4.12 14.64 -14.47
CA MET A 149 5.10 14.06 -15.37
C MET A 149 5.51 12.69 -14.81
N LEU A 150 4.77 11.66 -15.20
CA LEU A 150 5.02 10.29 -14.79
C LEU A 150 5.63 9.49 -15.95
N LYS A 151 6.28 8.40 -15.59
CA LYS A 151 6.74 7.40 -16.55
C LYS A 151 5.53 6.78 -17.26
N GLU A 152 5.67 6.47 -18.53
CA GLU A 152 4.68 5.67 -19.25
C GLU A 152 4.51 4.33 -18.57
N SER A 153 3.27 3.86 -18.48
CA SER A 153 2.92 2.60 -17.83
C SER A 153 2.01 1.79 -18.73
N ASP A 154 2.20 0.46 -18.73
CA ASP A 154 1.36 -0.46 -19.50
C ASP A 154 -0.04 -0.56 -18.92
N VAL A 155 -0.12 -0.45 -17.59
CA VAL A 155 -1.35 -0.55 -16.83
C VAL A 155 -1.47 0.61 -15.86
N VAL A 156 -2.63 1.26 -15.83
CA VAL A 156 -3.00 2.21 -14.78
C VAL A 156 -4.18 1.64 -14.01
N ILE A 157 -4.03 1.56 -12.69
CA ILE A 157 -5.08 1.09 -11.78
C ILE A 157 -5.43 2.18 -10.79
N SER A 158 -6.66 2.18 -10.31
CA SER A 158 -7.12 3.07 -9.24
C SER A 158 -8.34 2.46 -8.57
N ASP A 159 -8.36 2.52 -7.23
CA ASP A 159 -9.57 2.31 -6.44
C ASP A 159 -9.93 3.63 -5.77
N LEU A 160 -10.74 4.43 -6.48
CA LEU A 160 -11.05 5.78 -6.05
C LEU A 160 -11.99 5.76 -4.83
N PRO A 161 -11.73 6.61 -3.81
CA PRO A 161 -12.61 6.71 -2.66
C PRO A 161 -13.99 7.19 -3.06
N VAL A 162 -15.02 6.42 -2.72
CA VAL A 162 -16.42 6.77 -3.00
C VAL A 162 -16.97 7.60 -1.84
N GLY A 163 -17.59 8.75 -2.14
CA GLY A 163 -18.22 9.61 -1.15
C GLY A 163 -17.25 10.51 -0.39
N TYR A 164 -16.07 10.74 -0.93
CA TYR A 164 -15.20 11.81 -0.45
C TYR A 164 -15.79 13.16 -0.86
N TYR A 165 -16.09 13.98 0.14
CA TYR A 165 -16.43 15.39 -0.08
C TYR A 165 -15.15 16.19 0.09
N PRO A 166 -14.72 16.95 -0.93
CA PRO A 166 -13.61 17.88 -0.74
C PRO A 166 -13.98 18.84 0.41
N ASP A 167 -13.02 19.09 1.28
CA ASP A 167 -13.19 20.11 2.31
C ASP A 167 -13.56 21.43 1.64
N ASP A 168 -14.67 22.04 2.06
CA ASP A 168 -15.11 23.35 1.58
C ASP A 168 -14.09 24.48 1.83
N ALA A 169 -12.97 24.16 2.47
CA ALA A 169 -11.86 25.06 2.78
C ALA A 169 -10.89 25.31 1.61
N VAL A 170 -11.09 24.68 0.44
CA VAL A 170 -10.24 24.83 -0.76
C VAL A 170 -11.02 25.37 -1.96
N ALA A 171 -12.07 26.15 -1.70
CA ALA A 171 -12.77 26.91 -2.74
C ALA A 171 -12.22 28.34 -2.85
#